data_9838b75ec57c432a0c4832c3f0e8e112
#
_entry.id   9838b75ec57c432a0c4832c3f0e8e112
#
_cell.length_a   1.000
_cell.length_b   1.000
_cell.length_c   1.000
_cell.angle_alpha   90.00
_cell.angle_beta   90.00
_cell.angle_gamma   90.00
#
_symmetry.space_group_name_H-M   'P 1'
#
loop_
_entity.id
_entity.type
_entity.pdbx_description
1 polymer ?
#
loop_
_entity_poly.entity_id
_entity_poly.type
_entity_poly.pdbx_seq_one_letter_code
_entity_poly.pdbx_strand_id
1 'polypeptide(L)'
;GIGFFVVTQAQTSGFEVFFIRTILGTNGAIRVSDRFQDMEGTVSKVSRDGKESFVFRSRENARYVEGIEYPQIVKTALREFPEVSGMSEIIEGTGILDSGSRKLAVQLHGLRIKDHIMVSELENQLLQGDIDSLDADRSGILVGSWIAERLSLSEGDRVTLVGGAENQQLRVAGVFE
;
A
#
# COMPACT_ATOMS: atom_id res chain seq x y z
N GLY A 1 -33.44 -28.66 15.52
CA GLY A 1 -32.34 -28.95 14.61
C GLY A 1 -32.20 -27.96 13.46
N ILE A 2 -33.27 -27.70 12.70
CA ILE A 2 -33.18 -26.88 11.47
C ILE A 2 -32.83 -25.41 11.75
N GLY A 3 -33.44 -24.81 12.78
CA GLY A 3 -33.18 -23.41 13.13
C GLY A 3 -31.73 -23.14 13.52
N PHE A 4 -31.09 -24.03 14.26
CA PHE A 4 -29.69 -23.92 14.61
C PHE A 4 -28.77 -24.02 13.38
N PHE A 5 -29.08 -24.92 12.45
CA PHE A 5 -28.32 -25.07 11.21
C PHE A 5 -28.38 -23.79 10.35
N VAL A 6 -29.58 -23.21 10.19
CA VAL A 6 -29.74 -21.96 9.42
C VAL A 6 -28.97 -20.81 10.04
N VAL A 7 -29.01 -20.66 11.37
CA VAL A 7 -28.24 -19.60 12.07
C VAL A 7 -26.74 -19.80 11.89
N THR A 8 -26.25 -21.04 12.03
CA THR A 8 -24.81 -21.32 11.85
C THR A 8 -24.36 -21.04 10.42
N GLN A 9 -25.16 -21.43 9.43
CA GLN A 9 -24.84 -21.19 8.03
C GLN A 9 -24.87 -19.70 7.66
N ALA A 10 -25.85 -18.95 8.18
CA ALA A 10 -25.91 -17.49 7.99
C ALA A 10 -24.72 -16.79 8.64
N GLN A 11 -24.28 -17.23 9.82
CA GLN A 11 -23.11 -16.71 10.52
C GLN A 11 -21.82 -16.99 9.74
N THR A 12 -21.65 -18.21 9.22
CA THR A 12 -20.48 -18.58 8.42
C THR A 12 -20.41 -17.79 7.12
N SER A 13 -21.53 -17.66 6.38
CA SER A 13 -21.56 -16.86 5.15
C SER A 13 -21.33 -15.37 5.41
N GLY A 14 -21.89 -14.84 6.49
CA GLY A 14 -21.65 -13.44 6.89
C GLY A 14 -20.18 -13.17 7.25
N PHE A 15 -19.54 -14.10 7.96
CA PHE A 15 -18.13 -14.01 8.30
C PHE A 15 -17.24 -14.11 7.06
N GLU A 16 -17.54 -15.02 6.13
CA GLU A 16 -16.80 -15.17 4.88
C GLU A 16 -16.86 -13.89 4.04
N VAL A 17 -18.04 -13.31 3.83
CA VAL A 17 -18.21 -12.05 3.09
C VAL A 17 -17.47 -10.91 3.80
N PHE A 18 -17.59 -10.80 5.12
CA PHE A 18 -16.90 -9.79 5.91
C PHE A 18 -15.37 -9.95 5.79
N PHE A 19 -14.86 -11.18 5.90
CA PHE A 19 -13.43 -11.47 5.84
C PHE A 19 -12.84 -11.16 4.46
N ILE A 20 -13.52 -11.59 3.39
CA ILE A 20 -13.13 -11.31 2.02
C ILE A 20 -13.10 -9.79 1.79
N ARG A 21 -14.15 -9.08 2.17
CA ARG A 21 -14.25 -7.64 2.00
C ARG A 21 -13.18 -6.88 2.79
N THR A 22 -12.90 -7.29 4.02
CA THR A 22 -11.89 -6.63 4.88
C THR A 22 -10.47 -6.88 4.39
N ILE A 23 -10.15 -8.11 3.94
CA ILE A 23 -8.78 -8.44 3.51
C ILE A 23 -8.49 -7.97 2.08
N LEU A 24 -9.45 -8.13 1.16
CA LEU A 24 -9.25 -7.80 -0.24
C LEU A 24 -9.62 -6.34 -0.58
N GLY A 25 -10.41 -5.69 0.27
CA GLY A 25 -10.96 -4.37 -0.04
C GLY A 25 -9.91 -3.26 -0.14
N THR A 26 -8.82 -3.35 0.59
CA THR A 26 -7.85 -2.24 0.68
C THR A 26 -6.76 -2.30 -0.38
N ASN A 27 -6.29 -3.49 -0.76
CA ASN A 27 -5.08 -3.64 -1.56
C ASN A 27 -5.22 -4.55 -2.79
N GLY A 28 -6.45 -4.96 -3.14
CA GLY A 28 -6.67 -5.94 -4.19
C GLY A 28 -6.29 -7.37 -3.77
N ALA A 29 -6.60 -8.35 -4.63
CA ALA A 29 -6.45 -9.77 -4.34
C ALA A 29 -4.98 -10.25 -4.34
N ILE A 30 -4.14 -9.63 -5.14
CA ILE A 30 -2.73 -10.03 -5.33
C ILE A 30 -1.84 -8.79 -5.30
N ARG A 31 -0.83 -8.81 -4.44
CA ARG A 31 0.22 -7.81 -4.40
C ARG A 31 1.51 -8.39 -4.95
N VAL A 32 2.07 -7.73 -5.96
CA VAL A 32 3.40 -8.02 -6.49
C VAL A 32 4.36 -6.97 -5.94
N SER A 33 5.34 -7.41 -5.18
CA SER A 33 6.37 -6.53 -4.61
C SER A 33 7.75 -7.11 -4.89
N ASP A 34 8.76 -6.25 -4.83
CA ASP A 34 10.14 -6.73 -4.86
C ASP A 34 10.39 -7.62 -3.64
N ARG A 35 11.13 -8.68 -3.87
CA ARG A 35 11.58 -9.53 -2.78
C ARG A 35 12.78 -8.84 -2.15
N PHE A 36 12.64 -8.37 -0.92
CA PHE A 36 13.79 -7.99 -0.11
C PHE A 36 14.81 -9.10 -0.24
N GLN A 37 15.96 -8.82 -0.82
CA GLN A 37 17.05 -9.79 -0.85
C GLN A 37 17.54 -9.93 0.58
N ASP A 38 16.98 -10.90 1.28
CA ASP A 38 17.41 -11.29 2.60
C ASP A 38 18.91 -11.56 2.54
N MET A 39 19.69 -10.70 3.15
CA MET A 39 21.16 -10.89 3.20
C MET A 39 21.53 -12.18 3.95
N GLU A 40 20.61 -12.76 4.70
CA GLU A 40 20.76 -14.09 5.31
C GLU A 40 20.92 -15.22 4.30
N GLY A 41 20.36 -15.08 3.08
CA GLY A 41 20.54 -16.08 2.00
C GLY A 41 21.95 -16.16 1.40
N THR A 42 22.83 -15.23 1.74
CA THR A 42 24.18 -15.15 1.16
C THR A 42 25.27 -15.83 2.01
N VAL A 43 24.88 -16.41 3.14
CA VAL A 43 25.78 -17.22 3.98
C VAL A 43 25.77 -18.65 3.46
N SER A 44 26.69 -19.02 2.60
CA SER A 44 26.87 -20.40 2.20
C SER A 44 27.81 -21.11 3.18
N LYS A 45 27.27 -22.17 3.80
CA LYS A 45 28.04 -23.08 4.63
C LYS A 45 28.88 -23.97 3.71
N VAL A 46 30.17 -23.73 3.65
CA VAL A 46 31.11 -24.57 2.92
C VAL A 46 31.82 -25.46 3.93
N SER A 47 31.52 -26.76 3.90
CA SER A 47 32.23 -27.77 4.67
C SER A 47 33.29 -28.40 3.78
N ARG A 48 34.56 -28.24 4.10
CA ARG A 48 35.69 -28.90 3.46
C ARG A 48 36.61 -29.46 4.55
N ASP A 49 36.87 -30.75 4.53
CA ASP A 49 37.76 -31.45 5.47
C ASP A 49 37.39 -31.29 6.96
N GLY A 50 36.12 -31.40 7.29
CA GLY A 50 35.68 -31.36 8.70
C GLY A 50 35.80 -29.99 9.39
N LYS A 51 36.18 -28.96 8.64
CA LYS A 51 36.16 -27.57 9.14
C LYS A 51 35.03 -26.81 8.47
N GLU A 52 34.14 -26.25 9.28
CA GLU A 52 33.06 -25.39 8.84
C GLU A 52 33.62 -23.97 8.61
N SER A 53 33.50 -23.48 7.39
CA SER A 53 33.86 -22.10 7.03
C SER A 53 32.61 -21.38 6.51
N PHE A 54 32.36 -20.19 7.01
CA PHE A 54 31.27 -19.32 6.54
C PHE A 54 31.86 -18.35 5.53
N VAL A 55 31.34 -18.37 4.31
CA VAL A 55 31.72 -17.41 3.26
C VAL A 55 30.63 -16.36 3.18
N PHE A 56 30.94 -15.16 3.63
CA PHE A 56 30.10 -13.98 3.44
C PHE A 56 30.40 -13.41 2.04
N ARG A 57 29.45 -13.48 1.14
CA ARG A 57 29.50 -12.73 -0.12
C ARG A 57 28.74 -11.43 0.05
N SER A 58 29.44 -10.38 0.46
CA SER A 58 28.92 -9.02 0.36
C SER A 58 29.04 -8.57 -1.10
N ARG A 59 27.93 -8.28 -1.75
CA ARG A 59 27.91 -7.50 -2.99
C ARG A 59 27.95 -6.02 -2.63
N GLU A 60 29.14 -5.53 -2.35
CA GLU A 60 29.37 -4.13 -1.91
C GLU A 60 29.01 -3.05 -2.94
N ASN A 61 28.58 -3.37 -4.14
CA ASN A 61 28.33 -2.40 -5.22
C ASN A 61 27.01 -2.53 -5.96
N ALA A 62 26.07 -3.36 -5.53
CA ALA A 62 24.73 -3.30 -6.07
C ALA A 62 23.97 -2.18 -5.34
N ARG A 63 23.79 -1.01 -5.96
CA ARG A 63 22.79 -0.05 -5.52
C ARG A 63 21.47 -0.79 -5.53
N TYR A 64 20.99 -1.16 -4.34
CA TYR A 64 19.64 -1.69 -4.18
C TYR A 64 18.67 -0.56 -4.58
N VAL A 65 17.94 -0.78 -5.65
CA VAL A 65 16.81 0.06 -6.01
C VAL A 65 15.60 -0.61 -5.39
N GLU A 66 15.08 -0.02 -4.35
CA GLU A 66 13.86 -0.49 -3.69
C GLU A 66 12.71 -0.43 -4.70
N GLY A 67 12.01 -1.57 -4.86
CA GLY A 67 10.88 -1.68 -5.77
C GLY A 67 11.11 -2.63 -6.94
N ILE A 68 10.10 -2.77 -7.78
CA ILE A 68 10.13 -3.67 -8.94
C ILE A 68 11.02 -3.07 -10.03
N GLU A 69 12.11 -3.74 -10.34
CA GLU A 69 12.95 -3.41 -11.49
C GLU A 69 12.19 -3.73 -12.79
N TYR A 70 12.05 -2.83 -13.70
CA TYR A 70 11.28 -2.98 -14.96
C TYR A 70 9.76 -3.22 -14.78
N PRO A 71 9.02 -2.36 -14.08
CA PRO A 71 7.60 -2.56 -13.78
C PRO A 71 6.72 -2.68 -15.04
N GLN A 72 7.14 -2.09 -16.16
CA GLN A 72 6.40 -2.17 -17.43
C GLN A 72 6.43 -3.57 -18.05
N ILE A 73 7.53 -4.31 -17.87
CA ILE A 73 7.64 -5.71 -18.35
C ILE A 73 6.69 -6.58 -17.54
N VAL A 74 6.69 -6.40 -16.20
CA VAL A 74 5.77 -7.14 -15.32
C VAL A 74 4.31 -6.84 -15.66
N LYS A 75 3.95 -5.58 -15.88
CA LYS A 75 2.60 -5.21 -16.29
C LYS A 75 2.19 -5.82 -17.61
N THR A 76 3.09 -5.84 -18.58
CA THR A 76 2.81 -6.45 -19.90
C THR A 76 2.57 -7.95 -19.76
N ALA A 77 3.41 -8.65 -19.00
CA ALA A 77 3.25 -10.06 -18.75
C ALA A 77 1.95 -10.40 -18.00
N LEU A 78 1.58 -9.58 -16.99
CA LEU A 78 0.33 -9.78 -16.24
C LEU A 78 -0.93 -9.56 -17.09
N ARG A 79 -0.88 -8.70 -18.11
CA ARG A 79 -2.00 -8.48 -19.03
C ARG A 79 -2.30 -9.65 -19.94
N GLU A 80 -1.37 -10.60 -20.09
CA GLU A 80 -1.57 -11.81 -20.87
C GLU A 80 -2.48 -12.82 -20.15
N PHE A 81 -2.71 -12.64 -18.83
CA PHE A 81 -3.58 -13.50 -18.04
C PHE A 81 -5.02 -12.96 -18.08
N PRO A 82 -5.99 -13.73 -18.64
CA PRO A 82 -7.37 -13.27 -18.76
C PRO A 82 -8.08 -13.10 -17.40
N GLU A 83 -7.54 -13.69 -16.35
CA GLU A 83 -8.05 -13.58 -14.98
C GLU A 83 -7.69 -12.23 -14.32
N VAL A 84 -6.74 -11.48 -14.88
CA VAL A 84 -6.34 -10.17 -14.38
C VAL A 84 -7.26 -9.09 -14.93
N SER A 85 -8.23 -8.66 -14.15
CA SER A 85 -9.24 -7.66 -14.52
C SER A 85 -8.76 -6.21 -14.37
N GLY A 86 -7.78 -5.97 -13.50
CA GLY A 86 -7.25 -4.64 -13.23
C GLY A 86 -5.88 -4.68 -12.57
N MET A 87 -5.15 -3.59 -12.66
CA MET A 87 -3.83 -3.44 -12.03
C MET A 87 -3.63 -1.99 -11.59
N SER A 88 -3.07 -1.81 -10.39
CA SER A 88 -2.66 -0.50 -9.87
C SER A 88 -1.18 -0.50 -9.53
N GLU A 89 -0.47 0.53 -9.95
CA GLU A 89 0.91 0.78 -9.51
C GLU A 89 0.90 1.63 -8.25
N ILE A 90 1.64 1.22 -7.25
CA ILE A 90 1.79 1.94 -5.99
C ILE A 90 3.26 2.27 -5.78
N ILE A 91 3.55 3.54 -5.51
CA ILE A 91 4.87 4.01 -5.07
C ILE A 91 4.76 4.25 -3.57
N GLU A 92 5.60 3.58 -2.80
CA GLU A 92 5.61 3.72 -1.34
C GLU A 92 6.75 4.64 -0.91
N GLY A 93 6.51 5.40 0.14
CA GLY A 93 7.49 6.28 0.73
C GLY A 93 7.11 6.66 2.15
N THR A 94 7.97 7.43 2.80
CA THR A 94 7.72 7.95 4.14
C THR A 94 7.93 9.46 4.15
N GLY A 95 7.19 10.15 5.01
CA GLY A 95 7.30 11.59 5.16
C GLY A 95 6.73 12.05 6.48
N ILE A 96 6.75 13.35 6.70
CA ILE A 96 6.15 13.99 7.87
C ILE A 96 5.06 14.94 7.36
N LEU A 97 3.83 14.74 7.81
CA LEU A 97 2.76 15.71 7.63
C LEU A 97 2.80 16.73 8.75
N ASP A 98 2.83 18.00 8.37
CA ASP A 98 2.85 19.17 9.27
C ASP A 98 1.59 19.99 9.03
N SER A 99 0.69 20.00 10.02
CA SER A 99 -0.52 20.82 10.03
C SER A 99 -0.32 22.21 10.62
N GLY A 100 0.94 22.62 10.87
CA GLY A 100 1.30 23.86 11.53
C GLY A 100 1.32 23.74 13.05
N SER A 101 0.31 23.11 13.66
CA SER A 101 0.24 22.88 15.10
C SER A 101 0.81 21.53 15.53
N ARG A 102 0.76 20.54 14.66
CA ARG A 102 1.18 19.16 14.94
C ARG A 102 1.90 18.56 13.76
N LYS A 103 2.82 17.63 14.06
CA LYS A 103 3.58 16.88 13.07
C LYS A 103 3.43 15.39 13.32
N LEU A 104 3.30 14.62 12.26
CA LEU A 104 3.18 13.17 12.34
C LEU A 104 3.97 12.52 11.20
N ALA A 105 4.78 11.51 11.55
CA ALA A 105 5.41 10.66 10.56
C ALA A 105 4.35 9.74 9.94
N VAL A 106 4.32 9.69 8.62
CA VAL A 106 3.32 8.94 7.84
C VAL A 106 3.96 8.11 6.76
N GLN A 107 3.31 7.03 6.39
CA GLN A 107 3.58 6.29 5.19
C GLN A 107 2.80 6.91 4.03
N LEU A 108 3.45 7.06 2.89
CA LEU A 108 2.91 7.70 1.70
C LEU A 108 2.71 6.64 0.62
N HIS A 109 1.56 6.68 -0.03
CA HIS A 109 1.24 5.83 -1.17
C HIS A 109 0.91 6.74 -2.36
N GLY A 110 1.82 6.77 -3.34
CA GLY A 110 1.58 7.43 -4.62
C GLY A 110 0.96 6.45 -5.60
N LEU A 111 -0.21 6.76 -6.12
CA LEU A 111 -0.96 5.89 -7.00
C LEU A 111 -1.76 6.69 -8.04
N ARG A 112 -2.20 6.01 -9.10
CA ARG A 112 -3.18 6.57 -10.02
C ARG A 112 -4.57 6.17 -9.54
N ILE A 113 -5.36 7.14 -9.13
CA ILE A 113 -6.65 6.87 -8.51
C ILE A 113 -7.57 6.03 -9.40
N LYS A 114 -7.64 6.33 -10.70
CA LYS A 114 -8.46 5.60 -11.67
C LYS A 114 -8.11 4.13 -11.80
N ASP A 115 -6.81 3.81 -11.74
CA ASP A 115 -6.35 2.42 -11.80
C ASP A 115 -6.61 1.74 -10.45
N HIS A 116 -6.48 2.47 -9.35
CA HIS A 116 -6.58 1.92 -8.00
C HIS A 116 -8.00 1.56 -7.60
N ILE A 117 -9.01 2.37 -7.95
CA ILE A 117 -10.42 2.07 -7.68
C ILE A 117 -10.93 0.84 -8.45
N MET A 118 -10.25 0.43 -9.54
CA MET A 118 -10.57 -0.81 -10.25
C MET A 118 -10.16 -2.08 -9.48
N VAL A 119 -9.20 -1.97 -8.56
CA VAL A 119 -8.61 -3.11 -7.85
C VAL A 119 -8.81 -3.05 -6.34
N SER A 120 -9.41 -1.96 -5.83
CA SER A 120 -9.68 -1.74 -4.41
C SER A 120 -11.08 -1.17 -4.19
N GLU A 121 -11.54 -1.24 -2.96
CA GLU A 121 -12.81 -0.62 -2.53
C GLU A 121 -12.61 0.77 -1.90
N LEU A 122 -11.53 1.49 -2.29
CA LEU A 122 -11.19 2.79 -1.70
C LEU A 122 -12.37 3.79 -1.75
N GLU A 123 -13.15 3.76 -2.82
CA GLU A 123 -14.34 4.60 -2.97
C GLU A 123 -15.38 4.36 -1.85
N ASN A 124 -15.55 3.09 -1.47
CA ASN A 124 -16.47 2.70 -0.39
C ASN A 124 -15.92 3.00 1.01
N GLN A 125 -14.63 3.24 1.13
CA GLN A 125 -13.96 3.56 2.39
C GLN A 125 -13.88 5.06 2.66
N LEU A 126 -14.31 5.89 1.70
CA LEU A 126 -14.27 7.33 1.85
C LEU A 126 -15.33 7.80 2.88
N LEU A 127 -14.87 8.43 3.94
CA LEU A 127 -15.73 8.99 4.99
C LEU A 127 -16.13 10.43 4.70
N GLN A 128 -15.22 11.20 4.08
CA GLN A 128 -15.41 12.62 3.73
C GLN A 128 -14.68 12.89 2.42
N GLY A 129 -15.21 13.82 1.63
CA GLY A 129 -14.62 14.26 0.38
C GLY A 129 -15.08 13.45 -0.83
N ASP A 130 -14.39 13.63 -1.95
CA ASP A 130 -14.73 13.03 -3.23
C ASP A 130 -13.46 12.61 -3.98
N ILE A 131 -13.50 11.42 -4.56
CA ILE A 131 -12.38 10.87 -5.36
C ILE A 131 -12.16 11.67 -6.64
N ASP A 132 -13.20 12.19 -7.25
CA ASP A 132 -13.08 12.99 -8.47
C ASP A 132 -12.32 14.31 -8.20
N SER A 133 -12.47 14.87 -7.00
CA SER A 133 -11.73 16.05 -6.57
C SER A 133 -10.23 15.79 -6.43
N LEU A 134 -9.84 14.56 -6.08
CA LEU A 134 -8.43 14.14 -6.02
C LEU A 134 -7.79 14.04 -7.40
N ASP A 135 -8.52 13.54 -8.41
CA ASP A 135 -8.03 13.44 -9.78
C ASP A 135 -7.86 14.81 -10.43
N ALA A 136 -8.69 15.77 -10.05
CA ALA A 136 -8.67 17.15 -10.59
C ALA A 136 -7.54 18.01 -9.99
N ASP A 137 -7.12 17.75 -8.75
CA ASP A 137 -6.10 18.54 -8.03
C ASP A 137 -4.82 17.71 -7.81
N ARG A 138 -3.75 18.11 -8.50
CA ARG A 138 -2.43 17.47 -8.36
C ARG A 138 -1.82 17.59 -6.95
N SER A 139 -2.31 18.52 -6.15
CA SER A 139 -1.91 18.69 -4.76
C SER A 139 -2.85 18.00 -3.78
N GLY A 140 -3.90 17.34 -4.27
CA GLY A 140 -4.86 16.61 -3.46
C GLY A 140 -4.26 15.36 -2.81
N ILE A 141 -4.64 15.12 -1.56
CA ILE A 141 -4.33 13.89 -0.85
C ILE A 141 -5.56 13.31 -0.16
N LEU A 142 -5.61 12.00 -0.05
CA LEU A 142 -6.49 11.30 0.87
C LEU A 142 -5.73 11.01 2.16
N VAL A 143 -6.38 11.22 3.28
CA VAL A 143 -5.79 11.05 4.61
C VAL A 143 -6.60 10.00 5.38
N GLY A 144 -5.92 9.02 5.98
CA GLY A 144 -6.58 8.05 6.84
C GLY A 144 -7.22 8.72 8.05
N SER A 145 -8.39 8.24 8.50
CA SER A 145 -9.19 8.81 9.60
C SER A 145 -8.38 9.02 10.88
N TRP A 146 -7.53 8.07 11.23
CA TRP A 146 -6.67 8.18 12.41
C TRP A 146 -5.65 9.34 12.30
N ILE A 147 -5.07 9.55 11.10
CA ILE A 147 -4.14 10.66 10.85
C ILE A 147 -4.88 11.99 10.87
N ALA A 148 -6.06 12.05 10.23
CA ALA A 148 -6.91 13.22 10.20
C ALA A 148 -7.31 13.68 11.62
N GLU A 149 -7.71 12.76 12.47
CA GLU A 149 -8.01 13.03 13.88
C GLU A 149 -6.78 13.54 14.64
N ARG A 150 -5.62 12.87 14.49
CA ARG A 150 -4.38 13.26 15.18
C ARG A 150 -3.88 14.64 14.80
N LEU A 151 -3.99 15.02 13.53
CA LEU A 151 -3.55 16.30 13.00
C LEU A 151 -4.67 17.35 13.00
N SER A 152 -5.91 16.98 13.38
CA SER A 152 -7.10 17.81 13.32
C SER A 152 -7.36 18.35 11.91
N LEU A 153 -7.31 17.46 10.93
CA LEU A 153 -7.51 17.76 9.51
C LEU A 153 -8.92 17.37 9.07
N SER A 154 -9.49 18.18 8.22
CA SER A 154 -10.75 17.95 7.53
C SER A 154 -10.58 18.15 6.02
N GLU A 155 -11.57 17.75 5.23
CA GLU A 155 -11.60 18.04 3.80
C GLU A 155 -11.41 19.54 3.53
N GLY A 156 -10.56 19.87 2.57
CA GLY A 156 -10.22 21.22 2.17
C GLY A 156 -9.05 21.85 2.93
N ASP A 157 -8.62 21.28 4.05
CA ASP A 157 -7.49 21.78 4.82
C ASP A 157 -6.17 21.63 4.05
N ARG A 158 -5.24 22.52 4.39
CA ARG A 158 -3.88 22.48 3.84
C ARG A 158 -2.91 21.89 4.85
N VAL A 159 -2.04 21.04 4.36
CA VAL A 159 -0.99 20.40 5.13
C VAL A 159 0.31 20.44 4.36
N THR A 160 1.43 20.55 5.06
CA THR A 160 2.75 20.51 4.45
C THR A 160 3.35 19.13 4.59
N LEU A 161 3.71 18.52 3.47
CA LEU A 161 4.51 17.30 3.44
C LEU A 161 5.98 17.68 3.51
N VAL A 162 6.64 17.25 4.56
CA VAL A 162 8.08 17.40 4.78
C VAL A 162 8.72 16.04 4.54
N GLY A 163 9.51 15.95 3.48
CA GLY A 163 10.21 14.72 3.09
C GLY A 163 10.71 14.85 1.66
N GLY A 164 11.90 14.30 1.38
CA GLY A 164 12.54 14.47 0.09
C GLY A 164 13.27 15.81 -0.07
N ALA A 165 13.43 16.29 -1.31
CA ALA A 165 14.23 17.47 -1.63
C ALA A 165 13.57 18.80 -1.22
N GLU A 166 12.25 18.88 -1.26
CA GLU A 166 11.49 20.10 -1.00
C GLU A 166 10.21 19.80 -0.21
N ASN A 167 9.79 20.78 0.57
CA ASN A 167 8.49 20.72 1.26
C ASN A 167 7.37 21.00 0.26
N GLN A 168 6.33 20.19 0.28
CA GLN A 168 5.18 20.36 -0.61
C GLN A 168 3.93 20.71 0.18
N GLN A 169 3.20 21.73 -0.27
CA GLN A 169 1.87 22.02 0.24
C GLN A 169 0.85 21.13 -0.46
N LEU A 170 0.08 20.41 0.32
CA LEU A 170 -0.97 19.50 -0.11
C LEU A 170 -2.31 19.96 0.45
N ARG A 171 -3.38 19.58 -0.24
CA ARG A 171 -4.76 19.82 0.18
C ARG A 171 -5.44 18.49 0.47
N VAL A 172 -6.11 18.40 1.60
CA VAL A 172 -6.92 17.25 1.96
C VAL A 172 -8.15 17.21 1.04
N ALA A 173 -8.18 16.25 0.10
CA ALA A 173 -9.30 16.03 -0.80
C ALA A 173 -10.36 15.11 -0.17
N GLY A 174 -9.96 14.30 0.81
CA GLY A 174 -10.89 13.46 1.56
C GLY A 174 -10.21 12.70 2.69
N VAL A 175 -11.06 12.08 3.51
CA VAL A 175 -10.67 11.24 4.63
C VAL A 175 -11.27 9.87 4.43
N PHE A 176 -10.46 8.82 4.59
CA PHE A 176 -10.88 7.42 4.43
C PHE A 176 -10.62 6.60 5.71
N GLU A 177 -11.30 5.50 5.83
CA GLU A 177 -11.18 4.57 6.98
C GLU A 177 -9.99 3.60 6.84
#